data_bf8165078af6d886411af37194e269f6
#
_entry.id   bf8165078af6d886411af37194e269f6
#
_cell.length_a   1.000
_cell.length_b   1.000
_cell.length_c   1.000
_cell.angle_alpha   90.00
_cell.angle_beta   90.00
_cell.angle_gamma   90.00
#
_symmetry.space_group_name_H-M   'P 1'
#
loop_
_entity.id
_entity.type
_entity.pdbx_description
1 polymer ?
#
loop_
_entity_poly.entity_id
_entity_poly.type
_entity_poly.pdbx_seq_one_letter_code
_entity_poly.pdbx_strand_id
1 'polypeptide(L)'
;SKQDCEWIKAKLTEFIQNTLKMELSQEKTLITHSNTPARFLGYDVRVRRDQQVKPWKKCKQRTMNNTVELLIPLQDKIEKFLLSKGIVKQRADNGKLEPTSRLSLLRHTDLEIVTVFDAELRGICNYYHLASNYRSLNYFSYLMEYSCLKTLSGKHRCRLSKIYDKYRIGEKRWGIPYETKAGNKVRRLSKFNEIDGKKCEDIEPKVITVVAKGRTTIDDRLKARVCELCGRTDVKLEIHHVNKVKNLKGKEAW
;
A
#
# COMPACT_ATOMS: atom_id res chain seq x y z
N SER A 1 8.31 31.56 10.54
CA SER A 1 9.77 31.64 10.71
C SER A 1 10.33 30.36 11.35
N LYS A 2 11.66 30.24 11.46
CA LYS A 2 12.29 29.12 12.17
C LYS A 2 11.94 29.16 13.66
N GLN A 3 11.91 30.37 14.23
CA GLN A 3 11.56 30.61 15.64
C GLN A 3 10.13 30.12 15.96
N ASP A 4 9.17 30.36 15.07
CA ASP A 4 7.78 29.84 15.26
C ASP A 4 7.74 28.32 15.26
N CYS A 5 8.53 27.67 14.40
CA CYS A 5 8.63 26.21 14.37
C CYS A 5 9.25 25.64 15.66
N GLU A 6 10.27 26.31 16.18
CA GLU A 6 10.89 25.91 17.46
C GLU A 6 9.91 26.09 18.63
N TRP A 7 9.16 27.18 18.65
CA TRP A 7 8.13 27.42 19.65
C TRP A 7 7.00 26.35 19.57
N ILE A 8 6.51 26.05 18.35
CA ILE A 8 5.50 25.00 18.13
C ILE A 8 6.04 23.65 18.61
N LYS A 9 7.29 23.31 18.28
CA LYS A 9 7.93 22.06 18.73
C LYS A 9 7.97 21.97 20.25
N ALA A 10 8.35 23.06 20.93
CA ALA A 10 8.38 23.11 22.40
C ALA A 10 6.97 22.89 23.00
N LYS A 11 5.95 23.57 22.46
CA LYS A 11 4.56 23.42 22.92
C LYS A 11 4.00 22.01 22.68
N LEU A 12 4.34 21.38 21.54
CA LEU A 12 3.97 19.99 21.27
C LEU A 12 4.64 19.04 22.26
N THR A 13 5.92 19.25 22.55
CA THR A 13 6.66 18.46 23.54
C THR A 13 5.99 18.53 24.92
N GLU A 14 5.70 19.75 25.38
CA GLU A 14 5.02 20.00 26.65
C GLU A 14 3.64 19.30 26.72
N PHE A 15 2.83 19.44 25.67
CA PHE A 15 1.53 18.81 25.57
C PHE A 15 1.60 17.27 25.63
N ILE A 16 2.49 16.66 24.83
CA ILE A 16 2.65 15.22 24.76
C ILE A 16 3.12 14.66 26.11
N GLN A 17 4.05 15.35 26.77
CA GLN A 17 4.58 14.95 28.06
C GLN A 17 3.54 15.09 29.17
N ASN A 18 2.83 16.22 29.23
CA ASN A 18 1.88 16.52 30.31
C ASN A 18 0.55 15.75 30.16
N THR A 19 0.03 15.66 28.92
CA THR A 19 -1.30 15.10 28.66
C THR A 19 -1.25 13.61 28.35
N LEU A 20 -0.32 13.18 27.50
CA LEU A 20 -0.23 11.79 27.04
C LEU A 20 0.77 10.96 27.84
N LYS A 21 1.57 11.60 28.72
CA LYS A 21 2.66 10.95 29.50
C LYS A 21 3.67 10.19 28.60
N MET A 22 3.94 10.76 27.44
CA MET A 22 4.85 10.20 26.43
C MET A 22 5.99 11.17 26.15
N GLU A 23 7.13 10.65 25.69
CA GLU A 23 8.27 11.45 25.26
C GLU A 23 8.29 11.62 23.76
N LEU A 24 8.55 12.85 23.29
CA LEU A 24 8.73 13.15 21.88
C LEU A 24 10.16 12.80 21.46
N SER A 25 10.31 11.87 20.48
CA SER A 25 11.63 11.53 19.95
C SER A 25 12.27 12.73 19.27
N GLN A 26 13.34 13.25 19.82
CA GLN A 26 14.07 14.41 19.29
C GLN A 26 14.73 14.10 17.93
N GLU A 27 15.22 12.88 17.76
CA GLU A 27 15.84 12.43 16.51
C GLU A 27 14.85 12.37 15.34
N LYS A 28 13.58 12.04 15.62
CA LYS A 28 12.52 11.94 14.60
C LYS A 28 11.75 13.22 14.38
N THR A 29 11.80 14.16 15.34
CA THR A 29 11.07 15.42 15.27
C THR A 29 11.99 16.54 14.80
N LEU A 30 12.15 16.61 13.48
CA LEU A 30 13.03 17.57 12.83
C LEU A 30 12.24 18.76 12.30
N ILE A 31 12.86 19.96 12.36
CA ILE A 31 12.38 21.16 11.67
C ILE A 31 13.07 21.21 10.32
N THR A 32 12.30 20.99 9.25
CA THR A 32 12.81 20.92 7.89
C THR A 32 12.34 22.10 7.06
N HIS A 33 13.23 22.71 6.26
CA HIS A 33 12.85 23.77 5.35
C HIS A 33 11.84 23.29 4.31
N SER A 34 10.82 24.07 4.00
CA SER A 34 9.70 23.67 3.14
C SER A 34 10.08 23.22 1.71
N ASN A 35 11.27 23.62 1.21
CA ASN A 35 11.76 23.15 -0.10
C ASN A 35 12.42 21.78 -0.02
N THR A 36 12.88 21.36 1.16
CA THR A 36 13.50 20.06 1.37
C THR A 36 12.41 19.06 1.67
N PRO A 37 12.38 17.90 0.96
CA PRO A 37 11.38 16.87 1.23
C PRO A 37 11.48 16.35 2.66
N ALA A 38 10.37 16.37 3.38
CA ALA A 38 10.22 15.76 4.69
C ALA A 38 9.45 14.44 4.55
N ARG A 39 9.94 13.36 5.17
CA ARG A 39 9.29 12.06 5.13
C ARG A 39 8.07 12.03 6.04
N PHE A 40 6.88 11.76 5.48
CA PHE A 40 5.63 11.60 6.22
C PHE A 40 4.78 10.48 5.63
N LEU A 41 4.41 9.50 6.45
CA LEU A 41 3.61 8.34 6.05
C LEU A 41 4.08 7.68 4.73
N GLY A 42 5.39 7.54 4.54
CA GLY A 42 5.95 6.93 3.35
C GLY A 42 6.02 7.81 2.10
N TYR A 43 5.47 9.02 2.14
CA TYR A 43 5.63 10.06 1.13
C TYR A 43 6.77 11.01 1.49
N ASP A 44 7.31 11.68 0.48
CA ASP A 44 8.12 12.89 0.65
C ASP A 44 7.22 14.10 0.44
N VAL A 45 7.09 14.94 1.48
CA VAL A 45 6.23 16.12 1.49
C VAL A 45 7.11 17.37 1.35
N ARG A 46 6.80 18.23 0.40
CA ARG A 46 7.47 19.52 0.25
C ARG A 46 6.53 20.58 -0.29
N VAL A 47 6.92 21.85 -0.19
CA VAL A 47 6.25 22.93 -0.88
C VAL A 47 6.88 23.12 -2.26
N ARG A 48 6.06 23.07 -3.29
CA ARG A 48 6.51 23.24 -4.66
C ARG A 48 6.91 24.68 -4.92
N ARG A 49 8.15 24.87 -5.40
CA ARG A 49 8.71 26.18 -5.82
C ARG A 49 9.47 26.01 -7.13
N ASP A 50 8.70 25.76 -8.20
CA ASP A 50 9.25 25.56 -9.55
C ASP A 50 8.96 26.82 -10.38
N GLN A 51 10.02 27.54 -10.76
CA GLN A 51 9.93 28.72 -11.61
C GLN A 51 9.85 28.40 -13.11
N GLN A 52 9.88 27.13 -13.47
CA GLN A 52 9.90 26.73 -14.86
C GLN A 52 8.56 26.99 -15.55
N VAL A 53 8.66 27.51 -16.77
CA VAL A 53 7.53 27.67 -17.68
C VAL A 53 7.40 26.41 -18.51
N LYS A 54 6.27 25.70 -18.38
CA LYS A 54 6.00 24.48 -19.11
C LYS A 54 5.17 24.73 -20.37
N PRO A 55 5.49 24.06 -21.49
CA PRO A 55 4.62 24.14 -22.67
C PRO A 55 3.30 23.43 -22.36
N TRP A 56 2.19 24.10 -22.69
CA TRP A 56 0.85 23.55 -22.59
C TRP A 56 0.11 23.81 -23.89
N LYS A 57 -0.10 22.77 -24.71
CA LYS A 57 -0.68 22.91 -26.08
C LYS A 57 0.09 23.97 -26.90
N LYS A 58 -0.61 25.02 -27.33
CA LYS A 58 -0.03 26.17 -28.08
C LYS A 58 0.49 27.30 -27.19
N CYS A 59 0.37 27.21 -25.86
CA CYS A 59 0.69 28.26 -24.91
C CYS A 59 1.81 27.84 -23.95
N LYS A 60 2.45 28.82 -23.30
CA LYS A 60 3.36 28.60 -22.19
C LYS A 60 2.60 28.82 -20.88
N GLN A 61 2.67 27.86 -19.96
CA GLN A 61 1.99 27.94 -18.68
C GLN A 61 3.02 27.94 -17.54
N ARG A 62 2.82 28.84 -16.57
CA ARG A 62 3.60 28.82 -15.32
C ARG A 62 3.21 27.63 -14.47
N THR A 63 4.15 27.06 -13.75
CA THR A 63 3.88 26.03 -12.75
C THR A 63 3.23 26.66 -11.53
N MET A 64 2.21 25.99 -10.96
CA MET A 64 1.63 26.42 -9.68
C MET A 64 2.68 26.30 -8.58
N ASN A 65 2.96 27.40 -7.90
CA ASN A 65 3.90 27.47 -6.78
C ASN A 65 3.16 27.58 -5.44
N ASN A 66 3.88 27.37 -4.35
CA ASN A 66 3.38 27.43 -2.98
C ASN A 66 2.27 26.42 -2.63
N THR A 67 2.14 25.38 -3.44
CA THR A 67 1.26 24.23 -3.13
C THR A 67 2.07 23.13 -2.46
N VAL A 68 1.46 22.47 -1.47
CA VAL A 68 2.04 21.28 -0.87
C VAL A 68 1.90 20.14 -1.87
N GLU A 69 2.99 19.42 -2.12
CA GLU A 69 3.01 18.23 -2.96
C GLU A 69 3.52 17.02 -2.20
N LEU A 70 2.90 15.89 -2.50
CA LEU A 70 3.31 14.58 -2.06
C LEU A 70 4.11 13.92 -3.17
N LEU A 71 5.27 13.36 -2.86
CA LEU A 71 6.14 12.68 -3.81
C LEU A 71 6.37 11.23 -3.37
N ILE A 72 6.50 10.36 -4.34
CA ILE A 72 6.96 8.98 -4.11
C ILE A 72 8.47 9.01 -3.96
N PRO A 73 9.03 8.51 -2.87
CA PRO A 73 10.48 8.35 -2.72
C PRO A 73 10.95 7.11 -3.51
N LEU A 74 11.17 7.29 -4.81
CA LEU A 74 11.42 6.20 -5.76
C LEU A 74 12.59 5.32 -5.34
N GLN A 75 13.74 5.90 -5.02
CA GLN A 75 14.95 5.15 -4.64
C GLN A 75 14.76 4.43 -3.30
N ASP A 76 14.27 5.15 -2.29
CA ASP A 76 14.17 4.63 -0.93
C ASP A 76 13.05 3.60 -0.73
N LYS A 77 11.98 3.69 -1.48
CA LYS A 77 10.83 2.81 -1.31
C LYS A 77 10.65 1.86 -2.50
N ILE A 78 10.55 2.37 -3.71
CA ILE A 78 10.22 1.55 -4.88
C ILE A 78 11.41 0.69 -5.31
N GLU A 79 12.59 1.27 -5.47
CA GLU A 79 13.78 0.51 -5.87
C GLU A 79 14.20 -0.50 -4.79
N LYS A 80 14.21 -0.10 -3.52
CA LYS A 80 14.48 -1.01 -2.40
C LYS A 80 13.47 -2.15 -2.32
N PHE A 81 12.18 -1.88 -2.55
CA PHE A 81 11.15 -2.91 -2.63
C PHE A 81 11.44 -3.90 -3.76
N LEU A 82 11.70 -3.42 -4.97
CA LEU A 82 11.98 -4.26 -6.13
C LEU A 82 13.20 -5.16 -5.93
N LEU A 83 14.28 -4.60 -5.36
CA LEU A 83 15.52 -5.32 -5.06
C LEU A 83 15.31 -6.35 -3.93
N SER A 84 14.68 -5.96 -2.83
CA SER A 84 14.45 -6.85 -1.68
C SER A 84 13.57 -8.04 -2.00
N LYS A 85 12.61 -7.87 -2.93
CA LYS A 85 11.73 -8.94 -3.41
C LYS A 85 12.36 -9.79 -4.52
N GLY A 86 13.56 -9.44 -5.02
CA GLY A 86 14.20 -10.13 -6.13
C GLY A 86 13.45 -9.98 -7.45
N ILE A 87 12.68 -8.90 -7.60
CA ILE A 87 11.93 -8.58 -8.83
C ILE A 87 12.88 -8.04 -9.89
N VAL A 88 13.89 -7.29 -9.46
CA VAL A 88 14.92 -6.72 -10.32
C VAL A 88 16.32 -6.99 -9.76
N LYS A 89 17.32 -6.91 -10.62
CA LYS A 89 18.72 -6.75 -10.28
C LYS A 89 19.26 -5.44 -10.83
N GLN A 90 20.27 -4.89 -10.19
CA GLN A 90 20.97 -3.72 -10.68
C GLN A 90 22.11 -4.15 -11.59
N ARG A 91 22.21 -3.57 -12.79
CA ARG A 91 23.31 -3.85 -13.72
C ARG A 91 24.58 -3.20 -13.22
N ALA A 92 25.69 -3.94 -13.27
CA ALA A 92 26.97 -3.45 -12.79
C ALA A 92 27.55 -2.32 -13.66
N ASP A 93 27.24 -2.32 -14.97
CA ASP A 93 27.79 -1.37 -15.96
C ASP A 93 27.18 0.04 -15.84
N ASN A 94 25.89 0.17 -15.57
CA ASN A 94 25.18 1.44 -15.63
C ASN A 94 24.17 1.67 -14.49
N GLY A 95 24.11 0.76 -13.52
CA GLY A 95 23.21 0.86 -12.37
C GLY A 95 21.72 0.74 -12.72
N LYS A 96 21.35 0.46 -13.98
CA LYS A 96 19.95 0.34 -14.38
C LYS A 96 19.29 -0.91 -13.79
N LEU A 97 18.03 -0.78 -13.45
CA LEU A 97 17.22 -1.90 -12.98
C LEU A 97 16.82 -2.80 -14.13
N GLU A 98 17.12 -4.09 -14.00
CA GLU A 98 16.75 -5.13 -14.96
C GLU A 98 15.82 -6.13 -14.31
N PRO A 99 14.62 -6.40 -14.86
CA PRO A 99 13.70 -7.37 -14.28
C PRO A 99 14.31 -8.78 -14.30
N THR A 100 14.11 -9.54 -13.23
CA THR A 100 14.59 -10.92 -13.07
C THR A 100 13.45 -11.88 -12.74
N SER A 101 13.72 -13.18 -12.81
CA SER A 101 12.82 -14.20 -12.30
C SER A 101 12.84 -14.17 -10.76
N ARG A 102 11.68 -14.12 -10.14
CA ARG A 102 11.53 -14.16 -8.67
C ARG A 102 11.58 -15.59 -8.18
N LEU A 103 12.75 -16.02 -7.76
CA LEU A 103 13.05 -17.42 -7.40
C LEU A 103 12.14 -17.95 -6.29
N SER A 104 11.76 -17.12 -5.32
CA SER A 104 10.87 -17.49 -4.22
C SER A 104 9.48 -17.96 -4.66
N LEU A 105 9.03 -17.56 -5.85
CA LEU A 105 7.70 -17.92 -6.37
C LEU A 105 7.70 -19.09 -7.36
N LEU A 106 8.86 -19.64 -7.73
CA LEU A 106 8.94 -20.70 -8.75
C LEU A 106 8.14 -21.97 -8.38
N ARG A 107 7.96 -22.24 -7.08
CA ARG A 107 7.22 -23.41 -6.59
C ARG A 107 5.70 -23.21 -6.53
N HIS A 108 5.24 -21.97 -6.67
CA HIS A 108 3.82 -21.64 -6.66
C HIS A 108 3.13 -21.97 -7.98
N THR A 109 1.81 -22.08 -7.97
CA THR A 109 1.03 -22.21 -9.23
C THR A 109 1.13 -20.93 -10.07
N ASP A 110 0.88 -21.06 -11.38
CA ASP A 110 0.92 -19.89 -12.28
C ASP A 110 -0.10 -18.81 -11.84
N LEU A 111 -1.26 -19.26 -11.37
CA LEU A 111 -2.31 -18.40 -10.84
C LEU A 111 -1.85 -17.62 -9.60
N GLU A 112 -1.21 -18.29 -8.66
CA GLU A 112 -0.66 -17.65 -7.44
C GLU A 112 0.44 -16.66 -7.79
N ILE A 113 1.35 -16.99 -8.70
CA ILE A 113 2.41 -16.10 -9.15
C ILE A 113 1.80 -14.79 -9.65
N VAL A 114 0.86 -14.85 -10.60
CA VAL A 114 0.22 -13.65 -11.15
C VAL A 114 -0.57 -12.91 -10.08
N THR A 115 -1.22 -13.62 -9.16
CA THR A 115 -2.00 -13.01 -8.08
C THR A 115 -1.11 -12.22 -7.11
N VAL A 116 0.05 -12.74 -6.74
CA VAL A 116 1.00 -12.05 -5.86
C VAL A 116 1.55 -10.79 -6.54
N PHE A 117 1.98 -10.89 -7.81
CA PHE A 117 2.46 -9.72 -8.55
C PHE A 117 1.39 -8.66 -8.73
N ASP A 118 0.14 -9.05 -9.02
CA ASP A 118 -0.98 -8.12 -9.18
C ASP A 118 -1.34 -7.43 -7.86
N ALA A 119 -1.36 -8.17 -6.76
CA ALA A 119 -1.65 -7.61 -5.45
C ALA A 119 -0.59 -6.58 -5.00
N GLU A 120 0.70 -6.90 -5.19
CA GLU A 120 1.80 -5.99 -4.88
C GLU A 120 1.78 -4.74 -5.79
N LEU A 121 1.54 -4.89 -7.09
CA LEU A 121 1.42 -3.79 -8.04
C LEU A 121 0.28 -2.85 -7.66
N ARG A 122 -0.91 -3.40 -7.47
CA ARG A 122 -2.10 -2.61 -7.10
C ARG A 122 -1.95 -1.96 -5.74
N GLY A 123 -1.36 -2.66 -4.77
CA GLY A 123 -1.11 -2.12 -3.43
C GLY A 123 -0.25 -0.86 -3.47
N ILE A 124 0.87 -0.89 -4.19
CA ILE A 124 1.76 0.26 -4.33
C ILE A 124 1.09 1.39 -5.13
N CYS A 125 0.43 1.08 -6.25
CA CYS A 125 -0.26 2.09 -7.04
C CYS A 125 -1.39 2.76 -6.25
N ASN A 126 -2.21 1.99 -5.52
CA ASN A 126 -3.28 2.54 -4.69
C ASN A 126 -2.74 3.38 -3.53
N TYR A 127 -1.64 2.93 -2.90
CA TYR A 127 -1.04 3.68 -1.80
C TYR A 127 -0.51 5.05 -2.24
N TYR A 128 0.15 5.11 -3.39
CA TYR A 128 0.78 6.32 -3.89
C TYR A 128 -0.06 7.13 -4.88
N HIS A 129 -1.36 6.88 -5.00
CA HIS A 129 -2.21 7.54 -6.02
C HIS A 129 -2.30 9.06 -5.84
N LEU A 130 -2.09 9.59 -4.62
CA LEU A 130 -2.09 11.03 -4.33
C LEU A 130 -0.78 11.74 -4.71
N ALA A 131 0.24 10.99 -5.13
CA ALA A 131 1.54 11.57 -5.41
C ALA A 131 1.56 12.38 -6.70
N SER A 132 2.17 13.57 -6.68
CA SER A 132 2.35 14.42 -7.86
C SER A 132 3.18 13.75 -8.96
N ASN A 133 4.12 12.87 -8.57
CA ASN A 133 4.95 12.09 -9.48
C ASN A 133 4.41 10.66 -9.71
N TYR A 134 3.10 10.44 -9.53
CA TYR A 134 2.45 9.12 -9.66
C TYR A 134 2.79 8.41 -10.98
N ARG A 135 2.88 9.16 -12.09
CA ARG A 135 3.21 8.61 -13.40
C ARG A 135 4.55 7.87 -13.46
N SER A 136 5.47 8.12 -12.53
CA SER A 136 6.73 7.37 -12.43
C SER A 136 6.50 5.88 -12.12
N LEU A 137 5.37 5.51 -11.53
CA LEU A 137 4.99 4.12 -11.29
C LEU A 137 4.67 3.33 -12.58
N ASN A 138 4.54 3.99 -13.73
CA ASN A 138 4.42 3.28 -15.00
C ASN A 138 5.66 2.41 -15.28
N TYR A 139 6.85 2.93 -14.96
CA TYR A 139 8.10 2.14 -15.08
C TYR A 139 8.13 0.99 -14.05
N PHE A 140 7.65 1.22 -12.84
CA PHE A 140 7.47 0.17 -11.84
C PHE A 140 6.55 -0.95 -12.36
N SER A 141 5.39 -0.59 -12.94
CA SER A 141 4.46 -1.55 -13.54
C SER A 141 5.10 -2.39 -14.65
N TYR A 142 5.91 -1.75 -15.50
CA TYR A 142 6.69 -2.45 -16.53
C TYR A 142 7.66 -3.48 -15.93
N LEU A 143 8.41 -3.10 -14.89
CA LEU A 143 9.35 -4.01 -14.22
C LEU A 143 8.63 -5.20 -13.58
N MET A 144 7.48 -4.95 -12.95
CA MET A 144 6.62 -5.98 -12.36
C MET A 144 6.12 -6.98 -13.41
N GLU A 145 5.62 -6.50 -14.54
CA GLU A 145 5.12 -7.34 -15.62
C GLU A 145 6.22 -8.22 -16.21
N TYR A 146 7.36 -7.64 -16.54
CA TYR A 146 8.48 -8.42 -17.10
C TYR A 146 9.08 -9.40 -16.11
N SER A 147 9.16 -9.07 -14.83
CA SER A 147 9.60 -10.01 -13.80
C SER A 147 8.60 -11.17 -13.61
N CYS A 148 7.30 -10.89 -13.66
CA CYS A 148 6.26 -11.90 -13.62
C CYS A 148 6.40 -12.88 -14.80
N LEU A 149 6.53 -12.37 -16.02
CA LEU A 149 6.73 -13.19 -17.22
C LEU A 149 8.05 -13.98 -17.16
N LYS A 150 9.14 -13.39 -16.67
CA LYS A 150 10.41 -14.10 -16.46
C LYS A 150 10.30 -15.19 -15.39
N THR A 151 9.49 -14.99 -14.35
CA THR A 151 9.24 -15.98 -13.32
C THR A 151 8.48 -17.19 -13.89
N LEU A 152 7.43 -16.96 -14.67
CA LEU A 152 6.71 -18.01 -15.39
C LEU A 152 7.62 -18.72 -16.41
N SER A 153 8.43 -17.98 -17.16
CA SER A 153 9.41 -18.52 -18.12
C SER A 153 10.44 -19.42 -17.43
N GLY A 154 10.96 -19.00 -16.28
CA GLY A 154 11.87 -19.81 -15.47
C GLY A 154 11.23 -21.08 -14.92
N LYS A 155 9.99 -20.98 -14.43
CA LYS A 155 9.22 -22.13 -13.93
C LYS A 155 8.98 -23.17 -15.04
N HIS A 156 8.54 -22.75 -16.22
CA HIS A 156 8.24 -23.62 -17.34
C HIS A 156 9.47 -23.97 -18.22
N ARG A 157 10.65 -23.47 -17.86
CA ARG A 157 11.91 -23.68 -18.58
C ARG A 157 11.79 -23.38 -20.09
N CYS A 158 11.11 -22.31 -20.45
CA CYS A 158 10.87 -21.93 -21.84
C CYS A 158 11.12 -20.42 -22.05
N ARG A 159 11.21 -19.99 -23.31
CA ARG A 159 11.40 -18.58 -23.66
C ARG A 159 10.18 -17.76 -23.26
N LEU A 160 10.39 -16.49 -22.90
CA LEU A 160 9.36 -15.54 -22.49
C LEU A 160 8.26 -15.39 -23.56
N SER A 161 8.63 -15.38 -24.86
CA SER A 161 7.66 -15.34 -25.96
C SER A 161 6.66 -16.50 -25.91
N LYS A 162 7.14 -17.73 -25.63
CA LYS A 162 6.27 -18.91 -25.52
C LYS A 162 5.28 -18.78 -24.34
N ILE A 163 5.69 -18.19 -23.23
CA ILE A 163 4.77 -17.93 -22.09
C ILE A 163 3.72 -16.89 -22.51
N TYR A 164 4.14 -15.81 -23.15
CA TYR A 164 3.21 -14.79 -23.62
C TYR A 164 2.18 -15.36 -24.61
N ASP A 165 2.63 -16.17 -25.59
CA ASP A 165 1.75 -16.80 -26.57
C ASP A 165 0.83 -17.82 -25.93
N LYS A 166 1.31 -18.64 -24.98
CA LYS A 166 0.50 -19.63 -24.24
C LYS A 166 -0.66 -18.99 -23.49
N TYR A 167 -0.45 -17.82 -22.87
CA TYR A 167 -1.41 -17.13 -22.01
C TYR A 167 -2.03 -15.90 -22.67
N ARG A 168 -1.91 -15.76 -23.96
CA ARG A 168 -2.45 -14.63 -24.72
C ARG A 168 -3.97 -14.59 -24.72
N ILE A 169 -4.55 -13.40 -24.46
CA ILE A 169 -6.00 -13.16 -24.41
C ILE A 169 -6.41 -12.06 -25.41
N GLY A 170 -5.79 -12.01 -26.54
CA GLY A 170 -6.01 -10.95 -27.53
C GLY A 170 -4.71 -10.33 -28.00
N GLU A 171 -4.76 -9.17 -28.64
CA GLU A 171 -3.57 -8.62 -29.33
C GLU A 171 -2.42 -8.24 -28.38
N LYS A 172 -2.72 -7.64 -27.22
CA LYS A 172 -1.72 -7.07 -26.30
C LYS A 172 -1.96 -7.42 -24.84
N ARG A 173 -2.67 -8.52 -24.56
CA ARG A 173 -3.02 -8.94 -23.19
C ARG A 173 -2.76 -10.40 -22.98
N TRP A 174 -2.38 -10.75 -21.76
CA TRP A 174 -2.17 -12.11 -21.32
C TRP A 174 -2.78 -12.33 -19.93
N GLY A 175 -3.06 -13.56 -19.56
CA GLY A 175 -3.58 -13.93 -18.25
C GLY A 175 -3.76 -15.43 -18.10
N ILE A 176 -3.84 -15.88 -16.86
CA ILE A 176 -3.96 -17.28 -16.51
C ILE A 176 -5.43 -17.66 -16.42
N PRO A 177 -5.93 -18.59 -17.25
CA PRO A 177 -7.28 -19.11 -17.10
C PRO A 177 -7.36 -19.99 -15.85
N TYR A 178 -8.48 -19.91 -15.15
CA TYR A 178 -8.79 -20.76 -14.00
C TYR A 178 -10.29 -20.97 -13.85
N GLU A 179 -10.64 -22.11 -13.29
CA GLU A 179 -12.04 -22.50 -13.08
C GLU A 179 -12.51 -22.08 -11.70
N THR A 180 -13.75 -21.62 -11.63
CA THR A 180 -14.45 -21.32 -10.38
C THR A 180 -15.83 -21.98 -10.41
N LYS A 181 -16.46 -22.10 -9.25
CA LYS A 181 -17.87 -22.58 -9.15
C LYS A 181 -18.84 -21.75 -10.00
N ALA A 182 -18.50 -20.52 -10.34
CA ALA A 182 -19.28 -19.63 -11.19
C ALA A 182 -18.85 -19.62 -12.68
N GLY A 183 -17.99 -20.58 -13.10
CA GLY A 183 -17.47 -20.70 -14.46
C GLY A 183 -16.00 -20.31 -14.61
N ASN A 184 -15.55 -20.31 -15.86
CA ASN A 184 -14.17 -20.01 -16.22
C ASN A 184 -13.85 -18.52 -16.09
N LYS A 185 -12.77 -18.21 -15.42
CA LYS A 185 -12.26 -16.83 -15.23
C LYS A 185 -10.82 -16.73 -15.69
N VAL A 186 -10.36 -15.52 -15.90
CA VAL A 186 -8.97 -15.25 -16.27
C VAL A 186 -8.36 -14.26 -15.28
N ARG A 187 -7.24 -14.66 -14.66
CA ARG A 187 -6.44 -13.79 -13.82
C ARG A 187 -5.41 -13.07 -14.65
N ARG A 188 -5.49 -11.74 -14.65
CA ARG A 188 -4.55 -10.86 -15.36
C ARG A 188 -3.71 -10.07 -14.38
N LEU A 189 -2.54 -9.65 -14.83
CA LEU A 189 -1.82 -8.57 -14.18
C LEU A 189 -2.49 -7.25 -14.59
N SER A 190 -2.83 -6.41 -13.63
CA SER A 190 -3.43 -5.08 -13.88
C SER A 190 -2.42 -4.19 -14.62
N LYS A 191 -2.89 -3.42 -15.59
CA LYS A 191 -2.06 -2.38 -16.20
C LYS A 191 -2.12 -1.10 -15.37
N PHE A 192 -1.02 -0.35 -15.38
CA PHE A 192 -0.95 0.93 -14.68
C PHE A 192 -2.15 1.83 -14.95
N ASN A 193 -2.54 1.98 -16.21
CA ASN A 193 -3.68 2.82 -16.62
C ASN A 193 -5.05 2.30 -16.11
N GLU A 194 -5.16 1.01 -15.81
CA GLU A 194 -6.38 0.41 -15.26
C GLU A 194 -6.52 0.70 -13.75
N ILE A 195 -5.40 0.92 -13.07
CA ILE A 195 -5.35 1.23 -11.63
C ILE A 195 -5.58 2.73 -11.41
N ASP A 196 -5.02 3.58 -12.26
CA ASP A 196 -5.08 5.05 -12.18
C ASP A 196 -6.49 5.63 -12.43
N GLY A 197 -7.40 4.86 -13.00
CA GLY A 197 -8.74 5.33 -13.38
C GLY A 197 -9.74 5.56 -12.24
N LYS A 198 -9.42 5.15 -11.03
CA LYS A 198 -10.26 5.39 -9.86
C LYS A 198 -9.81 6.67 -9.17
N LYS A 199 -10.42 7.81 -9.56
CA LYS A 199 -10.46 8.97 -8.68
C LYS A 199 -10.91 8.47 -7.31
N CYS A 200 -10.10 8.74 -6.28
CA CYS A 200 -10.60 8.70 -4.93
C CYS A 200 -11.74 9.72 -4.91
N GLU A 201 -12.96 9.28 -5.01
CA GLU A 201 -14.10 10.10 -4.60
C GLU A 201 -13.76 10.52 -3.19
N ASP A 202 -13.90 11.81 -2.92
CA ASP A 202 -13.62 12.37 -1.60
C ASP A 202 -14.19 11.41 -0.56
N ILE A 203 -13.29 10.64 0.03
CA ILE A 203 -13.62 9.92 1.23
C ILE A 203 -13.73 11.04 2.25
N GLU A 204 -14.90 11.72 2.26
CA GLU A 204 -15.30 12.34 3.50
C GLU A 204 -14.98 11.30 4.56
N PRO A 205 -14.15 11.63 5.58
CA PRO A 205 -13.98 10.73 6.67
C PRO A 205 -15.41 10.46 7.15
N LYS A 206 -15.99 9.35 6.70
CA LYS A 206 -17.15 8.82 7.38
C LYS A 206 -16.62 8.65 8.78
N VAL A 207 -16.88 9.65 9.62
CA VAL A 207 -16.79 9.49 11.04
C VAL A 207 -17.62 8.24 11.23
N ILE A 208 -16.93 7.11 11.35
CA ILE A 208 -17.54 5.88 11.78
C ILE A 208 -17.94 6.24 13.20
N THR A 209 -19.08 6.91 13.30
CA THR A 209 -19.86 6.89 14.51
C THR A 209 -20.18 5.42 14.64
N VAL A 210 -19.28 4.70 15.29
CA VAL A 210 -19.57 3.40 15.84
C VAL A 210 -20.62 3.73 16.87
N VAL A 211 -21.86 3.89 16.38
CA VAL A 211 -23.01 3.76 17.24
C VAL A 211 -22.94 2.31 17.66
N ALA A 212 -22.29 2.10 18.80
CA ALA A 212 -22.29 0.83 19.49
C ALA A 212 -23.73 0.53 19.82
N LYS A 213 -24.46 -0.03 18.85
CA LYS A 213 -25.79 -0.57 19.07
C LYS A 213 -25.63 -1.78 19.98
N GLY A 214 -25.61 -1.51 21.27
CA GLY A 214 -25.98 -2.47 22.32
C GLY A 214 -25.15 -3.74 22.49
N ARG A 215 -23.95 -3.84 21.87
CA ARG A 215 -23.03 -4.95 22.13
C ARG A 215 -21.82 -4.41 22.89
N THR A 216 -21.71 -4.80 24.15
CA THR A 216 -20.51 -4.56 24.94
C THR A 216 -19.32 -5.24 24.29
N THR A 217 -18.19 -4.53 24.19
CA THR A 217 -16.95 -5.11 23.71
C THR A 217 -16.43 -6.15 24.72
N ILE A 218 -15.55 -7.05 24.29
CA ILE A 218 -14.90 -8.03 25.20
C ILE A 218 -14.20 -7.30 26.34
N ASP A 219 -13.59 -6.14 26.06
CA ASP A 219 -12.94 -5.30 27.06
C ASP A 219 -13.91 -4.75 28.11
N ASP A 220 -15.11 -4.31 27.70
CA ASP A 220 -16.16 -3.81 28.62
C ASP A 220 -16.66 -4.94 29.48
N ARG A 221 -16.84 -6.12 28.95
CA ARG A 221 -17.26 -7.32 29.68
C ARG A 221 -16.22 -7.74 30.72
N LEU A 222 -14.95 -7.71 30.39
CA LEU A 222 -13.85 -8.00 31.31
C LEU A 222 -13.70 -6.92 32.39
N LYS A 223 -13.88 -5.64 32.04
CA LYS A 223 -13.85 -4.52 33.01
C LYS A 223 -14.99 -4.56 34.00
N ALA A 224 -16.14 -5.08 33.61
CA ALA A 224 -17.27 -5.26 34.50
C ALA A 224 -16.99 -6.26 35.64
N ARG A 225 -15.99 -7.13 35.51
CA ARG A 225 -15.57 -8.13 36.51
C ARG A 225 -16.70 -8.98 37.08
N VAL A 226 -17.71 -9.26 36.26
CA VAL A 226 -18.85 -10.11 36.59
C VAL A 226 -18.86 -11.32 35.69
N CYS A 227 -19.00 -12.51 36.28
CA CYS A 227 -19.18 -13.73 35.48
C CYS A 227 -20.58 -13.72 34.86
N GLU A 228 -20.65 -13.68 33.53
CA GLU A 228 -21.95 -13.65 32.81
C GLU A 228 -22.77 -14.94 32.97
N LEU A 229 -22.12 -16.05 33.35
CA LEU A 229 -22.79 -17.34 33.53
C LEU A 229 -23.42 -17.47 34.94
N CYS A 230 -22.71 -17.03 35.98
CA CYS A 230 -23.14 -17.25 37.38
C CYS A 230 -23.28 -15.96 38.22
N GLY A 231 -23.00 -14.78 37.65
CA GLY A 231 -23.10 -13.49 38.29
C GLY A 231 -22.09 -13.19 39.41
N ARG A 232 -21.09 -14.06 39.61
CA ARG A 232 -20.09 -13.89 40.66
C ARG A 232 -19.06 -12.83 40.26
N THR A 233 -18.55 -12.09 41.25
CA THR A 233 -17.57 -11.02 41.09
C THR A 233 -16.21 -11.34 41.75
N ASP A 234 -16.16 -12.39 42.53
CA ASP A 234 -15.02 -12.81 43.36
C ASP A 234 -14.17 -13.91 42.72
N VAL A 235 -14.44 -14.24 41.45
CA VAL A 235 -13.77 -15.31 40.75
C VAL A 235 -12.87 -14.77 39.61
N LYS A 236 -11.81 -15.50 39.28
CA LYS A 236 -11.00 -15.23 38.12
C LYS A 236 -11.84 -15.46 36.85
N LEU A 237 -11.95 -14.44 36.01
CA LEU A 237 -12.73 -14.50 34.78
C LEU A 237 -11.84 -15.01 33.62
N GLU A 238 -12.40 -15.93 32.84
CA GLU A 238 -11.77 -16.42 31.61
C GLU A 238 -12.78 -16.36 30.47
N ILE A 239 -12.27 -16.10 29.27
CA ILE A 239 -13.11 -16.02 28.06
C ILE A 239 -13.16 -17.39 27.41
N HIS A 240 -14.36 -17.96 27.29
CA HIS A 240 -14.58 -19.21 26.60
C HIS A 240 -15.37 -19.00 25.31
N HIS A 241 -14.92 -19.66 24.26
CA HIS A 241 -15.69 -19.79 23.03
C HIS A 241 -16.68 -20.93 23.17
N VAL A 242 -17.95 -20.63 23.33
CA VAL A 242 -19.02 -21.61 23.51
C VAL A 242 -19.21 -22.47 22.25
N ASN A 243 -19.09 -21.85 21.07
CA ASN A 243 -19.21 -22.54 19.79
C ASN A 243 -17.97 -22.36 18.92
N LYS A 244 -17.49 -23.45 18.27
CA LYS A 244 -16.44 -23.35 17.27
C LYS A 244 -17.00 -22.65 16.02
N VAL A 245 -16.24 -21.70 15.45
CA VAL A 245 -16.65 -20.96 14.25
C VAL A 245 -17.11 -21.85 13.10
N LYS A 246 -16.49 -23.04 12.94
CA LYS A 246 -16.89 -24.03 11.92
C LYS A 246 -18.30 -24.60 12.09
N ASN A 247 -18.87 -24.52 13.29
CA ASN A 247 -20.19 -25.07 13.62
C ASN A 247 -21.30 -24.01 13.49
N LEU A 248 -20.94 -22.75 13.23
CA LEU A 248 -21.89 -21.65 13.11
C LEU A 248 -22.50 -21.64 11.70
N LYS A 249 -23.80 -21.76 11.62
CA LYS A 249 -24.55 -21.74 10.35
C LYS A 249 -24.83 -20.33 9.82
N GLY A 250 -24.29 -19.30 10.45
CA GLY A 250 -24.45 -17.89 10.04
C GLY A 250 -25.83 -17.28 10.22
N LYS A 251 -26.77 -18.01 10.84
CA LYS A 251 -28.15 -17.57 11.10
C LYS A 251 -28.45 -17.38 12.59
N GLU A 252 -27.48 -17.64 13.45
CA GLU A 252 -27.69 -17.56 14.90
C GLU A 252 -27.49 -16.11 15.36
N ALA A 253 -28.48 -15.58 16.09
CA ALA A 253 -28.34 -14.28 16.75
C ALA A 253 -27.37 -14.42 17.93
N TRP A 254 -26.41 -13.49 17.99
CA TRP A 254 -25.41 -13.40 19.06
C TRP A 254 -25.90 -12.49 20.17
#